data_46de3bb6a90a302e4556c96e512a61aa
#
_entry.id   46de3bb6a90a302e4556c96e512a61aa
#
_cell.length_a   1.000
_cell.length_b   1.000
_cell.length_c   1.000
_cell.angle_alpha   90.00
_cell.angle_beta   90.00
_cell.angle_gamma   90.00
#
_symmetry.space_group_name_H-M   'P 1'
#
loop_
_entity.id
_entity.type
_entity.pdbx_description
1 polymer ?
#
loop_
_entity_poly.entity_id
_entity_poly.type
_entity_poly.pdbx_seq_one_letter_code
_entity_poly.pdbx_strand_id
1 'polypeptide(L)'
;MVKDMDDEALAQCRRAYASRVLTKEGIQDDDALLQAYATVPRERFLGPPPWRMAGWYGYVDVPSGDASVVYQDALFALQHKRHVNNGSPSLHARGIHKLALRRGDMVCHVGAGSGYYTAIMSLLVGAEGCVIAVEFDGELAARAEANLRDYPNVKVVHGNGVEWPREPTNAVYVNFAVHRPADPWVEHLSIGGRLIFPLGVPDVDATGPTGLASYAGFFLFRREDDAYAVEFLCPVAFVWAEAVSGGFDSYRRLEASFGRGGMQHVCALRWKTERQGDEWYSEKDWGLVYSR
;
A
#
# COMPACT_ATOMS: atom_id res chain seq x y z
N MET A 1 32.23 -19.99 -1.48
CA MET A 1 32.13 -19.18 -0.27
C MET A 1 31.76 -17.78 -0.73
N VAL A 2 30.48 -17.39 -0.62
CA VAL A 2 30.06 -16.00 -0.83
C VAL A 2 30.60 -15.24 0.37
N LYS A 3 31.44 -14.24 0.16
CA LYS A 3 31.95 -13.36 1.21
C LYS A 3 30.75 -12.52 1.65
N ASP A 4 30.28 -12.69 2.88
CA ASP A 4 29.27 -11.81 3.45
C ASP A 4 29.78 -10.37 3.31
N MET A 5 28.96 -9.50 2.75
CA MET A 5 29.28 -8.08 2.65
C MET A 5 29.35 -7.51 4.07
N ASP A 6 30.33 -6.65 4.32
CA ASP A 6 30.41 -5.98 5.60
C ASP A 6 29.23 -5.00 5.79
N ASP A 7 28.91 -4.66 7.03
CA ASP A 7 27.77 -3.82 7.40
C ASP A 7 27.82 -2.44 6.72
N GLU A 8 29.02 -1.88 6.51
CA GLU A 8 29.20 -0.58 5.87
C GLU A 8 28.86 -0.65 4.37
N ALA A 9 29.34 -1.67 3.67
CA ALA A 9 29.01 -1.87 2.26
C ALA A 9 27.51 -2.12 2.06
N LEU A 10 26.85 -2.87 2.96
CA LEU A 10 25.42 -3.08 2.92
C LEU A 10 24.64 -1.77 3.17
N ALA A 11 25.10 -0.96 4.12
CA ALA A 11 24.53 0.36 4.36
C ALA A 11 24.68 1.30 3.15
N GLN A 12 25.80 1.23 2.39
CA GLN A 12 25.97 1.97 1.14
C GLN A 12 24.99 1.48 0.05
N CYS A 13 24.81 0.17 -0.09
CA CYS A 13 23.80 -0.40 -1.01
C CYS A 13 22.39 0.10 -0.67
N ARG A 14 22.06 0.17 0.61
CA ARG A 14 20.74 0.65 1.09
C ARG A 14 20.53 2.13 0.77
N ARG A 15 21.54 2.98 1.01
CA ARG A 15 21.49 4.40 0.63
C ARG A 15 21.32 4.60 -0.89
N ALA A 16 22.10 3.88 -1.69
CA ALA A 16 22.00 3.93 -3.14
C ALA A 16 20.64 3.44 -3.66
N TYR A 17 20.08 2.39 -3.05
CA TYR A 17 18.75 1.90 -3.33
C TYR A 17 17.68 2.96 -3.01
N ALA A 18 17.70 3.57 -1.83
CA ALA A 18 16.79 4.62 -1.42
C ALA A 18 16.78 5.77 -2.44
N SER A 19 17.96 6.25 -2.82
CA SER A 19 18.09 7.31 -3.83
C SER A 19 17.49 6.90 -5.19
N ARG A 20 17.78 5.69 -5.69
CA ARG A 20 17.22 5.22 -6.97
C ARG A 20 15.70 5.10 -6.94
N VAL A 21 15.15 4.57 -5.85
CA VAL A 21 13.69 4.40 -5.67
C VAL A 21 12.98 5.75 -5.71
N LEU A 22 13.46 6.74 -4.96
CA LEU A 22 12.85 8.05 -4.92
C LEU A 22 13.03 8.82 -6.24
N THR A 23 14.23 8.79 -6.83
CA THR A 23 14.52 9.45 -8.11
C THR A 23 13.62 8.92 -9.23
N LYS A 24 13.36 7.61 -9.27
CA LYS A 24 12.45 6.99 -10.25
C LYS A 24 11.04 7.59 -10.20
N GLU A 25 10.59 7.99 -9.03
CA GLU A 25 9.27 8.61 -8.81
C GLU A 25 9.30 10.14 -8.87
N GLY A 26 10.46 10.73 -9.18
CA GLY A 26 10.64 12.20 -9.23
C GLY A 26 10.61 12.86 -7.85
N ILE A 27 10.78 12.10 -6.78
CA ILE A 27 10.80 12.62 -5.40
C ILE A 27 12.23 13.10 -5.11
N GLN A 28 12.41 14.44 -5.01
CA GLN A 28 13.72 15.07 -4.85
C GLN A 28 13.86 15.87 -3.55
N ASP A 29 12.75 16.16 -2.88
CA ASP A 29 12.63 17.07 -1.74
C ASP A 29 12.05 16.40 -0.48
N ASP A 30 12.13 15.07 -0.37
CA ASP A 30 11.65 14.31 0.79
C ASP A 30 12.81 13.57 1.48
N ASP A 31 13.66 14.35 2.16
CA ASP A 31 14.81 13.83 2.89
C ASP A 31 14.39 12.85 3.98
N ALA A 32 13.25 13.04 4.61
CA ALA A 32 12.75 12.15 5.65
C ALA A 32 12.44 10.76 5.08
N LEU A 33 11.77 10.70 3.94
CA LEU A 33 11.47 9.45 3.25
C LEU A 33 12.75 8.78 2.73
N LEU A 34 13.68 9.56 2.18
CA LEU A 34 14.99 9.06 1.74
C LEU A 34 15.74 8.39 2.90
N GLN A 35 15.82 9.04 4.06
CA GLN A 35 16.46 8.50 5.25
C GLN A 35 15.75 7.27 5.79
N ALA A 36 14.41 7.25 5.77
CA ALA A 36 13.64 6.07 6.21
C ALA A 36 13.96 4.85 5.33
N TYR A 37 13.94 4.99 4.00
CA TYR A 37 14.33 3.92 3.07
C TYR A 37 15.80 3.50 3.23
N ALA A 38 16.70 4.44 3.50
CA ALA A 38 18.12 4.18 3.73
C ALA A 38 18.40 3.51 5.09
N THR A 39 17.49 3.61 6.04
CA THR A 39 17.66 3.08 7.42
C THR A 39 17.07 1.69 7.58
N VAL A 40 15.87 1.43 7.04
CA VAL A 40 15.15 0.17 7.26
C VAL A 40 15.78 -0.99 6.49
N PRO A 41 16.28 -2.06 7.16
CA PRO A 41 16.93 -3.20 6.51
C PRO A 41 15.89 -4.10 5.83
N ARG A 42 15.77 -3.98 4.50
CA ARG A 42 14.75 -4.67 3.70
C ARG A 42 14.81 -6.20 3.82
N GLU A 43 16.02 -6.76 3.88
CA GLU A 43 16.26 -8.21 4.01
C GLU A 43 15.60 -8.80 5.26
N ARG A 44 15.56 -8.05 6.36
CA ARG A 44 14.90 -8.49 7.60
C ARG A 44 13.42 -8.81 7.39
N PHE A 45 12.75 -8.05 6.51
CA PHE A 45 11.32 -8.18 6.26
C PHE A 45 10.99 -9.23 5.18
N LEU A 46 11.97 -9.68 4.42
CA LEU A 46 11.79 -10.73 3.40
C LEU A 46 11.95 -12.15 3.98
N GLY A 47 12.50 -12.25 5.19
CA GLY A 47 12.86 -13.52 5.80
C GLY A 47 14.18 -14.08 5.27
N PRO A 48 14.58 -15.28 5.70
CA PRO A 48 15.85 -15.88 5.29
C PRO A 48 15.88 -16.24 3.80
N PRO A 49 17.05 -16.20 3.15
CA PRO A 49 17.24 -16.74 1.81
C PRO A 49 16.97 -18.25 1.75
N PRO A 50 16.70 -18.86 0.57
CA PRO A 50 16.71 -18.20 -0.73
C PRO A 50 15.48 -17.34 -0.97
N TRP A 51 15.69 -16.13 -1.50
CA TRP A 51 14.58 -15.24 -1.88
C TRP A 51 14.06 -15.59 -3.26
N ARG A 52 12.80 -15.23 -3.51
CA ARG A 52 12.16 -15.38 -4.82
C ARG A 52 11.72 -14.02 -5.33
N MET A 53 12.23 -13.64 -6.49
CA MET A 53 11.92 -12.38 -7.14
C MET A 53 10.91 -12.60 -8.27
N ALA A 54 9.98 -11.66 -8.46
CA ALA A 54 9.04 -11.72 -9.57
C ALA A 54 9.77 -11.56 -10.91
N GLY A 55 9.51 -12.48 -11.82
CA GLY A 55 9.99 -12.48 -13.21
C GLY A 55 8.81 -12.48 -14.18
N TRP A 56 9.09 -12.58 -15.48
CA TRP A 56 8.08 -12.54 -16.56
C TRP A 56 7.06 -13.68 -16.49
N TYR A 57 7.48 -14.85 -16.01
CA TYR A 57 6.64 -16.06 -15.98
C TYR A 57 6.38 -16.56 -14.53
N GLY A 58 6.43 -15.68 -13.55
CA GLY A 58 6.26 -16.01 -12.15
C GLY A 58 7.50 -15.72 -11.31
N TYR A 59 7.56 -16.29 -10.13
CA TYR A 59 8.69 -16.07 -9.22
C TYR A 59 9.87 -16.98 -9.58
N VAL A 60 11.06 -16.39 -9.59
CA VAL A 60 12.33 -17.08 -9.82
C VAL A 60 13.19 -17.04 -8.56
N ASP A 61 13.91 -18.13 -8.30
CA ASP A 61 14.84 -18.19 -7.18
C ASP A 61 16.03 -17.26 -7.42
N VAL A 62 16.37 -16.48 -6.38
CA VAL A 62 17.57 -15.64 -6.40
C VAL A 62 18.74 -16.49 -5.97
N PRO A 63 19.76 -16.70 -6.84
CA PRO A 63 20.83 -17.68 -6.63
C PRO A 63 21.87 -17.22 -5.59
N SER A 64 21.64 -16.14 -4.88
CA SER A 64 22.52 -15.56 -3.87
C SER A 64 21.83 -15.40 -2.52
N GLY A 65 22.56 -15.69 -1.45
CA GLY A 65 22.18 -15.32 -0.08
C GLY A 65 22.68 -13.95 0.36
N ASP A 66 23.39 -13.21 -0.52
CA ASP A 66 23.89 -11.87 -0.23
C ASP A 66 22.74 -10.87 -0.15
N ALA A 67 22.62 -10.19 1.00
CA ALA A 67 21.54 -9.24 1.25
C ALA A 67 21.51 -8.04 0.27
N SER A 68 22.61 -7.73 -0.41
CA SER A 68 22.66 -6.66 -1.40
C SER A 68 21.69 -6.86 -2.56
N VAL A 69 21.37 -8.11 -2.90
CA VAL A 69 20.47 -8.45 -4.01
C VAL A 69 19.03 -7.97 -3.79
N VAL A 70 18.62 -7.74 -2.55
CA VAL A 70 17.25 -7.27 -2.27
C VAL A 70 17.10 -5.75 -2.39
N TYR A 71 18.21 -5.01 -2.50
CA TYR A 71 18.22 -3.56 -2.64
C TYR A 71 18.07 -3.11 -4.10
N GLN A 72 16.96 -3.51 -4.70
CA GLN A 72 16.54 -3.14 -6.04
C GLN A 72 15.03 -2.90 -6.07
N ASP A 73 14.55 -2.18 -7.09
CA ASP A 73 13.12 -1.91 -7.28
C ASP A 73 12.42 -3.11 -7.91
N ALA A 74 12.29 -4.17 -7.12
CA ALA A 74 11.73 -5.46 -7.53
C ALA A 74 10.81 -6.03 -6.46
N LEU A 75 9.86 -6.86 -6.89
CA LEU A 75 8.94 -7.60 -6.04
C LEU A 75 9.61 -8.89 -5.55
N PHE A 76 9.60 -9.10 -4.23
CA PHE A 76 10.02 -10.35 -3.62
C PHE A 76 8.85 -11.05 -2.95
N ALA A 77 8.75 -12.35 -3.15
CA ALA A 77 7.67 -13.14 -2.57
C ALA A 77 7.77 -13.19 -1.04
N LEU A 78 6.64 -12.97 -0.37
CA LEU A 78 6.44 -13.28 1.04
C LEU A 78 5.79 -14.65 1.20
N GLN A 79 4.80 -14.96 0.36
CA GLN A 79 4.12 -16.26 0.23
C GLN A 79 3.91 -16.57 -1.26
N HIS A 80 4.92 -17.16 -1.91
CA HIS A 80 4.94 -17.32 -3.37
C HIS A 80 3.77 -18.15 -3.94
N LYS A 81 3.25 -19.12 -3.18
CA LYS A 81 2.11 -19.96 -3.60
C LYS A 81 0.79 -19.19 -3.67
N ARG A 82 0.67 -18.08 -2.94
CA ARG A 82 -0.49 -17.20 -2.89
C ARG A 82 -0.26 -15.89 -3.65
N HIS A 83 0.85 -15.77 -4.37
CA HIS A 83 1.28 -14.55 -5.07
C HIS A 83 1.43 -13.31 -4.16
N VAL A 84 1.51 -13.49 -2.83
CA VAL A 84 1.72 -12.40 -1.88
C VAL A 84 3.21 -12.02 -1.89
N ASN A 85 3.46 -10.74 -2.07
CA ASN A 85 4.80 -10.17 -2.18
C ASN A 85 4.93 -8.87 -1.39
N ASN A 86 6.15 -8.33 -1.33
CA ASN A 86 6.44 -7.13 -0.55
C ASN A 86 6.12 -5.80 -1.27
N GLY A 87 5.48 -5.84 -2.43
CA GLY A 87 5.17 -4.65 -3.22
C GLY A 87 6.37 -4.00 -3.93
N SER A 88 6.08 -3.15 -4.93
CA SER A 88 7.09 -2.36 -5.65
C SER A 88 7.61 -1.23 -4.78
N PRO A 89 8.92 -1.16 -4.50
CA PRO A 89 9.48 -0.09 -3.67
C PRO A 89 9.20 1.33 -4.18
N SER A 90 9.31 1.53 -5.48
CA SER A 90 9.04 2.84 -6.09
C SER A 90 7.55 3.22 -5.97
N LEU A 91 6.63 2.30 -6.25
CA LEU A 91 5.20 2.56 -6.09
C LEU A 91 4.83 2.92 -4.64
N HIS A 92 5.40 2.18 -3.66
CA HIS A 92 5.18 2.48 -2.25
C HIS A 92 5.83 3.80 -1.82
N ALA A 93 7.01 4.15 -2.38
CA ALA A 93 7.62 5.46 -2.14
C ALA A 93 6.70 6.60 -2.62
N ARG A 94 6.12 6.49 -3.83
CA ARG A 94 5.10 7.43 -4.33
C ARG A 94 3.92 7.53 -3.36
N GLY A 95 3.33 6.41 -2.96
CA GLY A 95 2.18 6.39 -2.07
C GLY A 95 2.49 7.03 -0.71
N ILE A 96 3.58 6.64 -0.07
CA ILE A 96 3.98 7.17 1.24
C ILE A 96 4.34 8.67 1.16
N HIS A 97 5.04 9.11 0.11
CA HIS A 97 5.30 10.53 -0.14
C HIS A 97 3.98 11.32 -0.27
N LYS A 98 3.01 10.83 -1.03
CA LYS A 98 1.69 11.45 -1.22
C LYS A 98 0.84 11.47 0.07
N LEU A 99 1.05 10.55 1.00
CA LEU A 99 0.45 10.64 2.34
C LEU A 99 0.97 11.86 3.12
N ALA A 100 2.15 12.38 2.79
CA ALA A 100 2.78 13.53 3.44
C ALA A 100 2.73 13.43 4.98
N LEU A 101 3.18 12.31 5.50
CA LEU A 101 3.17 11.99 6.93
C LEU A 101 4.01 13.01 7.72
N ARG A 102 3.54 13.34 8.92
CA ARG A 102 4.19 14.28 9.83
C ARG A 102 4.51 13.58 11.16
N ARG A 103 5.48 14.12 11.87
CA ARG A 103 5.76 13.69 13.24
C ARG A 103 4.50 13.86 14.10
N GLY A 104 4.20 12.82 14.87
CA GLY A 104 3.00 12.77 15.71
C GLY A 104 1.74 12.21 15.03
N ASP A 105 1.79 11.92 13.72
CA ASP A 105 0.62 11.35 13.01
C ASP A 105 0.26 9.95 13.52
N MET A 106 -1.04 9.70 13.58
CA MET A 106 -1.62 8.37 13.71
C MET A 106 -1.86 7.78 12.32
N VAL A 107 -1.25 6.65 12.03
CA VAL A 107 -1.35 5.95 10.72
C VAL A 107 -1.98 4.58 10.89
N CYS A 108 -2.92 4.22 10.01
CA CYS A 108 -3.39 2.86 9.85
C CYS A 108 -2.84 2.26 8.54
N HIS A 109 -1.97 1.25 8.65
CA HIS A 109 -1.42 0.51 7.53
C HIS A 109 -2.16 -0.82 7.39
N VAL A 110 -2.95 -0.96 6.34
CA VAL A 110 -3.84 -2.10 6.10
C VAL A 110 -3.24 -3.01 5.02
N GLY A 111 -3.10 -4.29 5.32
CA GLY A 111 -2.34 -5.24 4.50
C GLY A 111 -0.84 -5.02 4.70
N ALA A 112 -0.42 -5.04 5.96
CA ALA A 112 0.96 -4.71 6.34
C ALA A 112 2.01 -5.72 5.85
N GLY A 113 1.60 -6.92 5.46
CA GLY A 113 2.50 -7.99 5.07
C GLY A 113 3.47 -8.31 6.20
N SER A 114 4.76 -8.35 5.89
CA SER A 114 5.82 -8.57 6.88
C SER A 114 6.29 -7.31 7.61
N GLY A 115 5.70 -6.12 7.31
CA GLY A 115 5.92 -4.87 8.04
C GLY A 115 6.97 -3.91 7.48
N TYR A 116 7.51 -4.11 6.28
CA TYR A 116 8.58 -3.26 5.74
C TYR A 116 8.15 -1.78 5.62
N TYR A 117 7.02 -1.52 4.96
CA TYR A 117 6.53 -0.14 4.81
C TYR A 117 5.96 0.42 6.11
N THR A 118 5.50 -0.46 7.03
CA THR A 118 5.16 -0.06 8.40
C THR A 118 6.37 0.54 9.11
N ALA A 119 7.54 -0.10 9.02
CA ALA A 119 8.78 0.40 9.61
C ALA A 119 9.18 1.76 9.02
N ILE A 120 9.05 1.95 7.70
CA ILE A 120 9.31 3.22 7.03
C ILE A 120 8.37 4.32 7.56
N MET A 121 7.06 4.07 7.59
CA MET A 121 6.08 5.03 8.10
C MET A 121 6.30 5.34 9.60
N SER A 122 6.70 4.35 10.39
CA SER A 122 7.05 4.52 11.80
C SER A 122 8.17 5.54 12.02
N LEU A 123 9.22 5.49 11.18
CA LEU A 123 10.31 6.47 11.22
C LEU A 123 9.83 7.88 10.84
N LEU A 124 8.93 7.99 9.87
CA LEU A 124 8.37 9.28 9.42
C LEU A 124 7.53 9.95 10.50
N VAL A 125 6.65 9.19 11.17
CA VAL A 125 5.80 9.76 12.21
C VAL A 125 6.54 9.97 13.54
N GLY A 126 7.68 9.31 13.73
CA GLY A 126 8.54 9.46 14.91
C GLY A 126 7.91 8.93 16.21
N ALA A 127 8.61 9.13 17.31
CA ALA A 127 8.22 8.57 18.63
C ALA A 127 6.88 9.12 19.19
N GLU A 128 6.46 10.29 18.74
CA GLU A 128 5.20 10.92 19.15
C GLU A 128 4.01 10.46 18.32
N GLY A 129 4.26 9.83 17.15
CA GLY A 129 3.24 9.24 16.28
C GLY A 129 3.05 7.75 16.58
N CYS A 130 2.10 7.15 15.87
CA CYS A 130 1.82 5.72 16.00
C CYS A 130 1.44 5.13 14.64
N VAL A 131 1.88 3.89 14.38
CA VAL A 131 1.43 3.12 13.22
C VAL A 131 0.72 1.86 13.68
N ILE A 132 -0.58 1.75 13.37
CA ILE A 132 -1.34 0.52 13.54
C ILE A 132 -1.21 -0.28 12.24
N ALA A 133 -0.52 -1.41 12.29
CA ALA A 133 -0.29 -2.31 11.17
C ALA A 133 -1.27 -3.47 11.24
N VAL A 134 -2.25 -3.51 10.32
CA VAL A 134 -3.28 -4.55 10.28
C VAL A 134 -2.95 -5.54 9.18
N GLU A 135 -2.86 -6.84 9.54
CA GLU A 135 -2.58 -7.92 8.60
C GLU A 135 -3.60 -9.06 8.82
N PHE A 136 -4.19 -9.52 7.71
CA PHE A 136 -5.22 -10.55 7.72
C PHE A 136 -4.64 -11.96 7.85
N ASP A 137 -3.49 -12.20 7.22
CA ASP A 137 -2.80 -13.49 7.30
C ASP A 137 -2.06 -13.63 8.61
N GLY A 138 -2.39 -14.66 9.40
CA GLY A 138 -1.81 -14.88 10.72
C GLY A 138 -0.30 -15.15 10.71
N GLU A 139 0.24 -15.80 9.67
CA GLU A 139 1.68 -16.03 9.53
C GLU A 139 2.42 -14.72 9.24
N LEU A 140 1.88 -13.90 8.33
CA LEU A 140 2.46 -12.60 8.03
C LEU A 140 2.34 -11.63 9.21
N ALA A 141 1.21 -11.64 9.93
CA ALA A 141 1.04 -10.84 11.14
C ALA A 141 2.08 -11.18 12.22
N ALA A 142 2.31 -12.47 12.46
CA ALA A 142 3.34 -12.91 13.41
C ALA A 142 4.76 -12.52 12.95
N ARG A 143 5.04 -12.59 11.63
CA ARG A 143 6.31 -12.11 11.07
C ARG A 143 6.45 -10.59 11.21
N ALA A 144 5.39 -9.84 10.95
CA ALA A 144 5.39 -8.38 11.14
C ALA A 144 5.66 -8.01 12.60
N GLU A 145 5.00 -8.66 13.55
CA GLU A 145 5.23 -8.44 14.99
C GLU A 145 6.69 -8.70 15.39
N ALA A 146 7.27 -9.82 14.92
CA ALA A 146 8.67 -10.15 15.17
C ALA A 146 9.64 -9.14 14.54
N ASN A 147 9.37 -8.68 13.30
CA ASN A 147 10.20 -7.73 12.57
C ASN A 147 10.16 -6.32 13.17
N LEU A 148 9.00 -5.94 13.69
CA LEU A 148 8.71 -4.58 14.16
C LEU A 148 8.96 -4.38 15.67
N ARG A 149 9.51 -5.37 16.37
CA ARG A 149 9.77 -5.30 17.83
C ARG A 149 10.62 -4.09 18.25
N ASP A 150 11.51 -3.64 17.37
CA ASP A 150 12.41 -2.50 17.63
C ASP A 150 11.79 -1.14 17.24
N TYR A 151 10.52 -1.12 16.86
CA TYR A 151 9.73 0.07 16.52
C TYR A 151 8.64 0.30 17.56
N PRO A 152 8.95 0.97 18.69
CA PRO A 152 8.05 1.05 19.85
C PRO A 152 6.74 1.81 19.59
N ASN A 153 6.68 2.60 18.53
CA ASN A 153 5.50 3.33 18.08
C ASN A 153 4.65 2.55 17.06
N VAL A 154 4.90 1.25 16.90
CA VAL A 154 4.12 0.35 16.03
C VAL A 154 3.29 -0.62 16.86
N LYS A 155 2.03 -0.79 16.47
CA LYS A 155 1.14 -1.84 16.97
C LYS A 155 0.71 -2.74 15.82
N VAL A 156 1.09 -4.01 15.88
CA VAL A 156 0.62 -5.01 14.91
C VAL A 156 -0.71 -5.61 15.38
N VAL A 157 -1.64 -5.79 14.45
CA VAL A 157 -2.96 -6.37 14.67
C VAL A 157 -3.17 -7.47 13.63
N HIS A 158 -3.37 -8.69 14.08
CA HIS A 158 -3.91 -9.77 13.26
C HIS A 158 -5.43 -9.58 13.15
N GLY A 159 -5.93 -9.23 11.97
CA GLY A 159 -7.37 -8.95 11.81
C GLY A 159 -7.76 -8.50 10.41
N ASN A 160 -9.05 -8.32 10.23
CA ASN A 160 -9.61 -7.84 8.97
C ASN A 160 -9.43 -6.32 8.83
N GLY A 161 -8.66 -5.90 7.84
CA GLY A 161 -8.33 -4.49 7.61
C GLY A 161 -9.51 -3.59 7.25
N VAL A 162 -10.65 -4.14 6.80
CA VAL A 162 -11.86 -3.34 6.54
C VAL A 162 -12.57 -2.88 7.82
N GLU A 163 -12.17 -3.41 8.98
CA GLU A 163 -12.67 -3.03 10.30
C GLU A 163 -11.80 -1.98 11.00
N TRP A 164 -10.75 -1.51 10.35
CA TRP A 164 -9.77 -0.55 10.85
C TRP A 164 -9.65 0.66 9.92
N PRO A 165 -9.25 1.86 10.46
CA PRO A 165 -8.99 2.20 11.86
C PRO A 165 -10.27 2.21 12.72
N ARG A 166 -10.11 2.11 14.05
CA ARG A 166 -11.22 2.20 15.03
C ARG A 166 -11.27 3.55 15.72
N GLU A 167 -10.28 4.38 15.48
CA GLU A 167 -10.08 5.69 16.09
C GLU A 167 -9.76 6.71 14.99
N PRO A 168 -9.97 8.02 15.23
CA PRO A 168 -9.56 9.06 14.32
C PRO A 168 -8.08 8.94 13.93
N THR A 169 -7.79 9.06 12.64
CA THR A 169 -6.49 8.74 12.07
C THR A 169 -6.08 9.79 11.03
N ASN A 170 -4.79 10.15 11.00
CA ASN A 170 -4.26 11.14 10.06
C ASN A 170 -4.00 10.53 8.68
N ALA A 171 -3.65 9.23 8.63
CA ALA A 171 -3.43 8.56 7.37
C ALA A 171 -3.88 7.10 7.39
N VAL A 172 -4.46 6.65 6.27
CA VAL A 172 -4.75 5.24 5.99
C VAL A 172 -4.02 4.84 4.71
N TYR A 173 -3.23 3.78 4.79
CA TYR A 173 -2.49 3.23 3.67
C TYR A 173 -2.85 1.76 3.45
N VAL A 174 -3.38 1.43 2.26
CA VAL A 174 -3.91 0.09 1.98
C VAL A 174 -3.11 -0.59 0.87
N ASN A 175 -2.70 -1.83 1.10
CA ASN A 175 -1.81 -2.60 0.22
C ASN A 175 -2.49 -3.77 -0.50
N PHE A 176 -3.78 -3.65 -0.79
CA PHE A 176 -4.52 -4.59 -1.64
C PHE A 176 -5.63 -3.86 -2.38
N ALA A 177 -6.08 -4.41 -3.50
CA ALA A 177 -7.15 -3.82 -4.28
C ALA A 177 -8.54 -4.18 -3.73
N VAL A 178 -9.45 -3.21 -3.77
CA VAL A 178 -10.86 -3.35 -3.43
C VAL A 178 -11.73 -2.62 -4.44
N HIS A 179 -13.00 -3.02 -4.57
CA HIS A 179 -13.96 -2.33 -5.45
C HIS A 179 -14.63 -1.11 -4.79
N ARG A 180 -14.48 -0.95 -3.50
CA ARG A 180 -15.06 0.12 -2.68
C ARG A 180 -14.16 0.38 -1.47
N PRO A 181 -13.93 1.63 -1.04
CA PRO A 181 -13.25 1.88 0.22
C PRO A 181 -14.10 1.34 1.39
N ALA A 182 -13.45 0.79 2.41
CA ALA A 182 -14.14 0.41 3.63
C ALA A 182 -14.62 1.63 4.41
N ASP A 183 -15.77 1.52 5.07
CA ASP A 183 -16.35 2.63 5.84
C ASP A 183 -15.37 3.22 6.86
N PRO A 184 -14.66 2.41 7.69
CA PRO A 184 -13.70 2.95 8.64
C PRO A 184 -12.54 3.74 8.00
N TRP A 185 -12.13 3.39 6.76
CA TRP A 185 -11.05 4.12 6.09
C TRP A 185 -11.42 5.56 5.77
N VAL A 186 -12.67 5.79 5.44
CA VAL A 186 -13.21 7.11 5.09
C VAL A 186 -13.67 7.87 6.32
N GLU A 187 -14.43 7.21 7.20
CA GLU A 187 -15.15 7.87 8.31
C GLU A 187 -14.24 8.24 9.48
N HIS A 188 -13.21 7.43 9.75
CA HIS A 188 -12.23 7.75 10.79
C HIS A 188 -11.05 8.59 10.29
N LEU A 189 -11.04 8.99 9.02
CA LEU A 189 -10.01 9.90 8.54
C LEU A 189 -10.22 11.28 9.18
N SER A 190 -9.21 11.81 9.84
CA SER A 190 -9.24 13.16 10.44
C SER A 190 -9.35 14.25 9.36
N ILE A 191 -9.85 15.42 9.66
CA ILE A 191 -9.80 16.58 8.76
C ILE A 191 -8.35 16.84 8.35
N GLY A 192 -8.09 17.01 7.05
CA GLY A 192 -6.76 17.10 6.47
C GLY A 192 -6.06 15.74 6.31
N GLY A 193 -6.63 14.66 6.86
CA GLY A 193 -6.10 13.30 6.76
C GLY A 193 -6.16 12.76 5.33
N ARG A 194 -5.35 11.73 5.06
CA ARG A 194 -5.17 11.15 3.73
C ARG A 194 -5.36 9.63 3.74
N LEU A 195 -6.08 9.14 2.73
CA LEU A 195 -6.29 7.72 2.48
C LEU A 195 -5.73 7.39 1.10
N ILE A 196 -4.91 6.35 1.02
CA ILE A 196 -4.47 5.80 -0.26
C ILE A 196 -4.82 4.32 -0.31
N PHE A 197 -5.47 3.92 -1.39
CA PHE A 197 -5.75 2.51 -1.67
C PHE A 197 -5.86 2.25 -3.18
N PRO A 198 -5.60 1.00 -3.62
CA PRO A 198 -5.90 0.56 -4.97
C PRO A 198 -7.40 0.28 -5.12
N LEU A 199 -8.10 1.13 -5.90
CA LEU A 199 -9.48 0.86 -6.33
C LEU A 199 -9.43 0.02 -7.59
N GLY A 200 -10.14 -1.10 -7.63
CA GLY A 200 -10.09 -1.98 -8.79
C GLY A 200 -11.19 -3.04 -8.81
N VAL A 201 -11.07 -3.94 -9.77
CA VAL A 201 -11.92 -5.12 -9.91
C VAL A 201 -11.07 -6.38 -9.88
N PRO A 202 -11.58 -7.48 -9.31
CA PRO A 202 -10.83 -8.74 -9.31
C PRO A 202 -10.69 -9.27 -10.74
N ASP A 203 -9.59 -9.95 -11.00
CA ASP A 203 -9.53 -10.88 -12.12
C ASP A 203 -10.35 -12.13 -11.74
N VAL A 204 -11.28 -12.52 -12.60
CA VAL A 204 -12.23 -13.59 -12.31
C VAL A 204 -12.11 -14.67 -13.40
N ASP A 205 -11.70 -15.85 -13.00
CA ASP A 205 -11.77 -17.05 -13.83
C ASP A 205 -13.04 -17.89 -13.55
N ALA A 206 -13.13 -19.07 -14.15
CA ALA A 206 -14.27 -19.96 -13.97
C ALA A 206 -14.47 -20.47 -12.53
N THR A 207 -13.48 -20.27 -11.65
CA THR A 207 -13.48 -20.72 -10.24
C THR A 207 -13.72 -19.57 -9.26
N GLY A 208 -13.67 -18.33 -9.72
CA GLY A 208 -13.83 -17.11 -8.91
C GLY A 208 -12.63 -16.16 -9.01
N PRO A 209 -12.49 -15.20 -8.10
CA PRO A 209 -11.38 -14.26 -8.08
C PRO A 209 -10.03 -14.94 -7.99
N THR A 210 -9.10 -14.58 -8.89
CA THR A 210 -7.77 -15.22 -9.01
C THR A 210 -6.73 -14.69 -8.01
N GLY A 211 -7.11 -13.79 -7.11
CA GLY A 211 -6.20 -13.16 -6.15
C GLY A 211 -5.47 -11.93 -6.70
N LEU A 212 -5.68 -11.54 -7.97
CA LEU A 212 -5.17 -10.32 -8.57
C LEU A 212 -6.31 -9.40 -9.01
N ALA A 213 -6.03 -8.10 -9.11
CA ALA A 213 -6.92 -7.14 -9.74
C ALA A 213 -6.61 -7.05 -11.23
N SER A 214 -7.63 -7.24 -12.11
CA SER A 214 -7.49 -7.10 -13.56
C SER A 214 -7.35 -5.64 -13.99
N TYR A 215 -8.07 -4.75 -13.30
CA TYR A 215 -7.99 -3.30 -13.45
C TYR A 215 -7.91 -2.67 -12.08
N ALA A 216 -6.91 -1.82 -11.86
CA ALA A 216 -6.84 -1.03 -10.64
C ALA A 216 -6.18 0.33 -10.86
N GLY A 217 -6.67 1.33 -10.13
CA GLY A 217 -6.08 2.65 -10.03
C GLY A 217 -5.65 2.94 -8.61
N PHE A 218 -4.50 3.58 -8.45
CA PHE A 218 -4.02 4.05 -7.16
C PHE A 218 -4.56 5.46 -6.94
N PHE A 219 -5.38 5.64 -5.92
CA PHE A 219 -6.06 6.90 -5.64
C PHE A 219 -5.68 7.42 -4.27
N LEU A 220 -5.45 8.73 -4.19
CA LEU A 220 -5.33 9.50 -2.96
C LEU A 220 -6.64 10.20 -2.67
N PHE A 221 -7.15 10.04 -1.46
CA PHE A 221 -8.28 10.76 -0.91
C PHE A 221 -7.78 11.66 0.22
N ARG A 222 -8.25 12.89 0.26
CA ARG A 222 -7.96 13.83 1.34
C ARG A 222 -9.26 14.35 1.94
N ARG A 223 -9.45 14.15 3.24
CA ARG A 223 -10.60 14.70 3.94
C ARG A 223 -10.45 16.22 4.07
N GLU A 224 -11.40 16.94 3.58
CA GLU A 224 -11.64 18.37 3.82
C GLU A 224 -12.75 18.49 4.87
N ASP A 225 -13.17 19.69 5.26
CA ASP A 225 -14.16 19.86 6.33
C ASP A 225 -15.45 19.04 6.07
N ASP A 226 -16.11 19.28 4.94
CA ASP A 226 -17.37 18.64 4.56
C ASP A 226 -17.26 17.81 3.27
N ALA A 227 -16.06 17.54 2.79
CA ALA A 227 -15.82 16.89 1.50
C ALA A 227 -14.56 16.01 1.51
N TYR A 228 -14.41 15.25 0.42
CA TYR A 228 -13.20 14.48 0.17
C TYR A 228 -12.67 14.81 -1.21
N ALA A 229 -11.50 15.42 -1.27
CA ALA A 229 -10.78 15.59 -2.53
C ALA A 229 -10.15 14.28 -2.97
N VAL A 230 -10.12 14.03 -4.27
CA VAL A 230 -9.56 12.80 -4.85
C VAL A 230 -8.54 13.13 -5.93
N GLU A 231 -7.44 12.41 -5.95
CA GLU A 231 -6.41 12.45 -6.98
C GLU A 231 -6.13 11.03 -7.48
N PHE A 232 -6.22 10.80 -8.78
CA PHE A 232 -5.72 9.58 -9.40
C PHE A 232 -4.20 9.68 -9.56
N LEU A 233 -3.46 8.76 -8.97
CA LEU A 233 -2.00 8.77 -8.97
C LEU A 233 -1.41 8.04 -10.17
N CYS A 234 -1.85 6.81 -10.41
CA CYS A 234 -1.39 5.98 -11.53
C CYS A 234 -2.22 4.69 -11.65
N PRO A 235 -2.19 4.01 -12.83
CA PRO A 235 -2.62 2.63 -12.94
C PRO A 235 -1.71 1.71 -12.12
N VAL A 236 -2.28 0.66 -11.53
CA VAL A 236 -1.53 -0.29 -10.70
C VAL A 236 -2.04 -1.72 -10.90
N ALA A 237 -1.18 -2.70 -10.54
CA ALA A 237 -1.58 -4.08 -10.34
C ALA A 237 -1.34 -4.45 -8.87
N PHE A 238 -2.38 -4.92 -8.22
CA PHE A 238 -2.33 -5.31 -6.80
C PHE A 238 -2.99 -6.68 -6.59
N VAL A 239 -2.63 -7.34 -5.50
CA VAL A 239 -3.39 -8.49 -5.01
C VAL A 239 -4.80 -8.04 -4.65
N TRP A 240 -5.77 -8.90 -4.94
CA TRP A 240 -7.15 -8.66 -4.53
C TRP A 240 -7.33 -8.96 -3.05
N ALA A 241 -8.15 -8.17 -2.37
CA ALA A 241 -8.47 -8.38 -0.96
C ALA A 241 -9.12 -9.75 -0.73
N GLU A 242 -8.55 -10.54 0.15
CA GLU A 242 -9.23 -11.71 0.69
C GLU A 242 -10.42 -11.25 1.55
N ALA A 243 -11.45 -11.97 1.72
CA ALA A 243 -12.61 -11.64 2.55
C ALA A 243 -13.40 -10.36 2.16
N VAL A 244 -13.10 -9.70 1.03
CA VAL A 244 -13.89 -8.60 0.50
C VAL A 244 -14.62 -9.08 -0.74
N SER A 245 -15.93 -9.23 -0.62
CA SER A 245 -16.81 -9.58 -1.75
C SER A 245 -17.64 -8.38 -2.17
N GLY A 246 -17.73 -8.12 -3.47
CA GLY A 246 -18.68 -7.20 -4.07
C GLY A 246 -19.69 -7.95 -4.92
N GLY A 247 -20.79 -7.29 -5.27
CA GLY A 247 -21.73 -7.82 -6.25
C GLY A 247 -21.10 -7.81 -7.66
N PHE A 248 -21.41 -8.83 -8.46
CA PHE A 248 -20.94 -8.94 -9.85
C PHE A 248 -21.27 -7.70 -10.69
N ASP A 249 -22.43 -7.08 -10.44
CA ASP A 249 -22.84 -5.84 -11.14
C ASP A 249 -21.97 -4.64 -10.76
N SER A 250 -21.51 -4.53 -9.51
CA SER A 250 -20.57 -3.49 -9.07
C SER A 250 -19.21 -3.63 -9.77
N TYR A 251 -18.71 -4.85 -9.88
CA TYR A 251 -17.47 -5.11 -10.62
C TYR A 251 -17.59 -4.72 -12.09
N ARG A 252 -18.66 -5.12 -12.77
CA ARG A 252 -18.90 -4.75 -14.17
C ARG A 252 -19.01 -3.24 -14.38
N ARG A 253 -19.71 -2.52 -13.49
CA ARG A 253 -19.82 -1.06 -13.59
C ARG A 253 -18.46 -0.39 -13.39
N LEU A 254 -17.67 -0.85 -12.42
CA LEU A 254 -16.34 -0.29 -12.17
C LEU A 254 -15.37 -0.59 -13.32
N GLU A 255 -15.37 -1.81 -13.84
CA GLU A 255 -14.61 -2.20 -15.03
C GLU A 255 -14.99 -1.32 -16.24
N ALA A 256 -16.27 -1.13 -16.50
CA ALA A 256 -16.73 -0.25 -17.56
C ALA A 256 -16.26 1.21 -17.37
N SER A 257 -16.15 1.69 -16.11
CA SER A 257 -15.62 3.02 -15.82
C SER A 257 -14.12 3.10 -16.12
N PHE A 258 -13.34 2.09 -15.75
CA PHE A 258 -11.92 2.00 -16.15
C PHE A 258 -11.78 1.96 -17.68
N GLY A 259 -12.61 1.15 -18.37
CA GLY A 259 -12.60 1.03 -19.84
C GLY A 259 -12.93 2.34 -20.57
N ARG A 260 -13.77 3.21 -19.99
CA ARG A 260 -14.04 4.54 -20.54
C ARG A 260 -12.88 5.52 -20.34
N GLY A 261 -11.95 5.23 -19.45
CA GLY A 261 -10.88 6.16 -19.06
C GLY A 261 -11.45 7.34 -18.24
N GLY A 262 -10.69 8.45 -18.21
CA GLY A 262 -11.13 9.69 -17.55
C GLY A 262 -10.85 9.74 -16.04
N MET A 263 -10.29 8.69 -15.44
CA MET A 263 -9.98 8.65 -14.00
C MET A 263 -9.05 9.78 -13.55
N GLN A 264 -8.21 10.30 -14.44
CA GLN A 264 -7.32 11.44 -14.17
C GLN A 264 -8.06 12.76 -13.93
N HIS A 265 -9.36 12.82 -14.28
CA HIS A 265 -10.22 13.99 -14.08
C HIS A 265 -11.10 13.88 -12.84
N VAL A 266 -11.06 12.74 -12.15
CA VAL A 266 -11.77 12.57 -10.88
C VAL A 266 -11.16 13.49 -9.84
N CYS A 267 -11.99 14.26 -9.14
CA CYS A 267 -11.51 15.23 -8.15
C CYS A 267 -12.21 15.17 -6.79
N ALA A 268 -13.32 14.41 -6.65
CA ALA A 268 -14.02 14.30 -5.38
C ALA A 268 -14.64 12.92 -5.17
N LEU A 269 -14.82 12.56 -3.89
CA LEU A 269 -15.59 11.41 -3.45
C LEU A 269 -16.95 11.89 -2.92
N ARG A 270 -18.01 11.36 -3.47
CA ARG A 270 -19.34 11.37 -2.86
C ARG A 270 -19.43 10.19 -1.90
N TRP A 271 -19.77 10.48 -0.64
CA TRP A 271 -19.81 9.46 0.42
C TRP A 271 -21.11 9.54 1.21
N LYS A 272 -21.89 8.45 1.21
CA LYS A 272 -23.16 8.28 1.92
C LYS A 272 -24.20 9.41 1.68
N THR A 273 -24.15 9.99 0.47
CA THR A 273 -25.09 11.01 0.02
C THR A 273 -25.70 10.60 -1.32
N GLU A 274 -26.79 11.29 -1.71
CA GLU A 274 -27.43 11.07 -3.00
C GLU A 274 -26.52 11.47 -4.15
N ARG A 275 -26.73 10.81 -5.31
CA ARG A 275 -25.99 11.12 -6.53
C ARG A 275 -26.21 12.57 -6.94
N GLN A 276 -25.11 13.26 -7.21
CA GLN A 276 -25.10 14.64 -7.68
C GLN A 276 -24.13 14.79 -8.85
N GLY A 277 -24.67 15.25 -9.99
CA GLY A 277 -23.82 15.64 -11.11
C GLY A 277 -23.25 14.49 -11.93
N ASP A 278 -22.12 14.77 -12.58
CA ASP A 278 -21.42 13.86 -13.47
C ASP A 278 -20.36 13.06 -12.69
N GLU A 279 -20.56 11.75 -12.64
CA GLU A 279 -19.73 10.83 -11.89
C GLU A 279 -18.98 9.88 -12.83
N TRP A 280 -17.67 9.77 -12.61
CA TRP A 280 -16.85 8.77 -13.27
C TRP A 280 -17.30 7.35 -12.92
N TYR A 281 -17.59 7.12 -11.62
CA TYR A 281 -18.16 5.89 -11.10
C TYR A 281 -19.24 6.20 -10.06
N SER A 282 -20.33 5.45 -10.06
CA SER A 282 -21.48 5.67 -9.19
C SER A 282 -22.05 4.38 -8.65
N GLU A 283 -22.20 4.32 -7.35
CA GLU A 283 -22.99 3.37 -6.57
C GLU A 283 -24.10 4.12 -5.80
N LYS A 284 -24.97 3.37 -5.14
CA LYS A 284 -26.07 3.95 -4.38
C LYS A 284 -25.60 4.97 -3.33
N ASP A 285 -24.57 4.61 -2.56
CA ASP A 285 -24.12 5.34 -1.38
C ASP A 285 -22.74 6.00 -1.53
N TRP A 286 -22.06 5.81 -2.66
CA TRP A 286 -20.77 6.44 -2.94
C TRP A 286 -20.54 6.62 -4.44
N GLY A 287 -19.60 7.46 -4.78
CA GLY A 287 -19.19 7.67 -6.17
C GLY A 287 -17.94 8.52 -6.28
N LEU A 288 -17.32 8.46 -7.45
CA LEU A 288 -16.16 9.29 -7.82
C LEU A 288 -16.60 10.31 -8.86
N VAL A 289 -16.39 11.59 -8.58
CA VAL A 289 -17.01 12.73 -9.28
C VAL A 289 -15.96 13.54 -10.02
N TYR A 290 -16.32 14.08 -11.18
CA TYR A 290 -15.48 14.97 -11.99
C TYR A 290 -15.51 16.44 -11.54
N SER A 291 -16.51 16.83 -10.76
CA SER A 291 -16.66 18.19 -10.23
C SER A 291 -17.02 18.12 -8.74
N ARG A 292 -16.59 19.12 -7.99
CA ARG A 292 -16.97 19.30 -6.57
C ARG A 292 -18.29 20.00 -6.44
#